data_9ac6f97508f999fe85794f1a24b543f2
#
_entry.id   9ac6f97508f999fe85794f1a24b543f2
#
_cell.length_a   1.000
_cell.length_b   1.000
_cell.length_c   1.000
_cell.angle_alpha   90.00
_cell.angle_beta   90.00
_cell.angle_gamma   90.00
#
_symmetry.space_group_name_H-M   'P 1'
#
loop_
_entity.id
_entity.type
_entity.pdbx_description
1 polymer ?
#
loop_
_entity_poly.entity_id
_entity_poly.type
_entity_poly.pdbx_seq_one_letter_code
_entity_poly.pdbx_strand_id
1 'polypeptide(L)'
;MENGQPSLTALTATAARAAHLIVDHEPLIFADSLALALLGDRAGELVSYHELHAAHPVLAGARTQVTCRARYTEDSLARAAGRGVTQYVILGAGLDSFAYRTPHAGGLRVFEVDHPATQDWKRRALAAAKVAVPDGVTFVPADLAADSPAGPLAAAGFDAAAPALVSWLGVTMYLTQGAVGETLAAIGGFAPGTEVIADYMLPEDMRDEAGAVYGTLVAQASAERGEPWLSFFAPGEMTDLARRSGFGSVRNVRQRQTIPAALWRRADALRPADLAVLFHATVTAPSRAGENLAKAHPPAGAKDGETGVSTARRARC
;
A
#
# COMPACT_ATOMS: atom_id res chain seq x y z
N MET A 1 12.03 -8.74 -11.24
CA MET A 1 11.49 -10.12 -11.03
C MET A 1 11.98 -10.98 -12.18
N GLU A 2 12.66 -12.08 -11.88
CA GLU A 2 13.18 -12.96 -12.92
C GLU A 2 12.08 -13.86 -13.49
N ASN A 3 11.92 -13.80 -14.83
CA ASN A 3 11.29 -14.84 -15.68
C ASN A 3 9.97 -15.47 -15.22
N GLY A 4 8.92 -14.66 -14.97
CA GLY A 4 7.57 -15.21 -14.78
C GLY A 4 7.33 -15.98 -13.49
N GLN A 5 8.25 -15.92 -12.53
CA GLN A 5 8.09 -16.48 -11.20
C GLN A 5 7.36 -15.46 -10.29
N PRO A 6 6.45 -15.91 -9.43
CA PRO A 6 5.82 -15.03 -8.44
C PRO A 6 6.85 -14.50 -7.47
N SER A 7 6.61 -13.33 -6.90
CA SER A 7 7.42 -12.83 -5.79
C SER A 7 7.46 -13.86 -4.66
N LEU A 8 8.67 -14.27 -4.27
CA LEU A 8 8.84 -15.21 -3.16
C LEU A 8 8.40 -14.57 -1.84
N THR A 9 8.48 -13.24 -1.76
CA THR A 9 7.98 -12.46 -0.62
C THR A 9 6.47 -12.57 -0.49
N ALA A 10 5.72 -12.56 -1.61
CA ALA A 10 4.27 -12.79 -1.57
C ALA A 10 3.93 -14.19 -1.05
N LEU A 11 4.70 -15.22 -1.43
CA LEU A 11 4.55 -16.59 -0.92
C LEU A 11 4.83 -16.68 0.58
N THR A 12 5.94 -16.12 1.05
CA THR A 12 6.32 -16.19 2.48
C THR A 12 5.34 -15.40 3.36
N ALA A 13 4.85 -14.26 2.89
CA ALA A 13 3.81 -13.50 3.60
C ALA A 13 2.49 -14.29 3.70
N THR A 14 2.13 -15.01 2.64
CA THR A 14 0.93 -15.89 2.63
C THR A 14 1.12 -17.09 3.53
N ALA A 15 2.31 -17.71 3.53
CA ALA A 15 2.63 -18.81 4.44
C ALA A 15 2.53 -18.37 5.91
N ALA A 16 2.99 -17.17 6.23
CA ALA A 16 2.86 -16.62 7.57
C ALA A 16 1.39 -16.39 7.98
N ARG A 17 0.50 -15.94 7.06
CA ARG A 17 -0.95 -15.84 7.33
C ARG A 17 -1.59 -17.22 7.51
N ALA A 18 -1.22 -18.21 6.68
CA ALA A 18 -1.70 -19.59 6.82
C ALA A 18 -1.25 -20.23 8.14
N ALA A 19 0.04 -20.08 8.46
CA ALA A 19 0.62 -20.62 9.68
C ALA A 19 0.03 -20.01 10.95
N HIS A 20 -0.38 -18.73 10.91
CA HIS A 20 -1.07 -18.08 12.03
C HIS A 20 -2.31 -18.85 12.49
N LEU A 21 -3.06 -19.45 11.56
CA LEU A 21 -4.24 -20.25 11.89
C LEU A 21 -3.92 -21.63 12.46
N ILE A 22 -2.67 -22.09 12.32
CA ILE A 22 -2.23 -23.44 12.68
C ILE A 22 -1.45 -23.45 13.99
N VAL A 23 -0.53 -22.49 14.16
CA VAL A 23 0.47 -22.53 15.24
C VAL A 23 0.24 -21.49 16.34
N ASP A 24 -0.55 -20.44 16.10
CA ASP A 24 -0.78 -19.41 17.10
C ASP A 24 -2.09 -19.63 17.87
N HIS A 25 -2.18 -19.09 19.08
CA HIS A 25 -3.28 -19.33 20.00
C HIS A 25 -4.44 -18.36 19.79
N GLU A 26 -5.65 -18.82 20.12
CA GLU A 26 -6.82 -17.95 20.20
C GLU A 26 -6.68 -16.90 21.34
N PRO A 27 -7.23 -15.72 21.18
CA PRO A 27 -7.93 -15.23 19.97
C PRO A 27 -6.97 -14.90 18.84
N LEU A 28 -7.30 -15.34 17.61
CA LEU A 28 -6.50 -15.04 16.43
C LEU A 28 -6.49 -13.53 16.17
N ILE A 29 -5.32 -13.01 15.75
CA ILE A 29 -5.20 -11.61 15.31
C ILE A 29 -5.99 -11.40 14.02
N PHE A 30 -5.87 -12.34 13.09
CA PHE A 30 -6.47 -12.25 11.76
C PHE A 30 -6.70 -13.65 11.17
N ALA A 31 -7.83 -13.87 10.51
CA ALA A 31 -8.16 -15.17 9.93
C ALA A 31 -8.20 -15.08 8.39
N ASP A 32 -7.13 -15.53 7.72
CA ASP A 32 -7.11 -15.71 6.27
C ASP A 32 -7.38 -17.18 5.92
N SER A 33 -8.64 -17.51 5.74
CA SER A 33 -9.09 -18.90 5.46
C SER A 33 -8.63 -19.43 4.10
N LEU A 34 -8.17 -18.58 3.19
CA LEU A 34 -7.71 -18.98 1.87
C LEU A 34 -6.18 -19.03 1.75
N ALA A 35 -5.44 -18.50 2.73
CA ALA A 35 -3.98 -18.42 2.65
C ALA A 35 -3.33 -19.78 2.36
N LEU A 36 -3.74 -20.83 3.05
CA LEU A 36 -3.20 -22.19 2.84
C LEU A 36 -3.49 -22.71 1.42
N ALA A 37 -4.73 -22.54 0.96
CA ALA A 37 -5.15 -22.99 -0.37
C ALA A 37 -4.43 -22.26 -1.49
N LEU A 38 -4.17 -20.96 -1.33
CA LEU A 38 -3.47 -20.13 -2.31
C LEU A 38 -1.96 -20.44 -2.43
N LEU A 39 -1.37 -21.11 -1.46
CA LEU A 39 0.00 -21.62 -1.55
C LEU A 39 0.12 -22.83 -2.47
N GLY A 40 -0.99 -23.55 -2.71
CA GLY A 40 -1.01 -24.75 -3.55
C GLY A 40 0.00 -25.80 -3.07
N ASP A 41 0.75 -26.38 -4.00
CA ASP A 41 1.75 -27.42 -3.72
C ASP A 41 2.91 -26.95 -2.81
N ARG A 42 3.11 -25.62 -2.69
CA ARG A 42 4.13 -25.05 -1.81
C ARG A 42 3.70 -24.96 -0.34
N ALA A 43 2.42 -25.22 -0.04
CA ALA A 43 1.87 -25.07 1.31
C ALA A 43 2.64 -25.91 2.35
N GLY A 44 2.85 -27.20 2.08
CA GLY A 44 3.55 -28.11 2.99
C GLY A 44 4.97 -27.64 3.29
N GLU A 45 5.74 -27.27 2.27
CA GLU A 45 7.11 -26.76 2.44
C GLU A 45 7.15 -25.48 3.28
N LEU A 46 6.36 -24.48 2.90
CA LEU A 46 6.44 -23.14 3.46
C LEU A 46 5.85 -23.04 4.88
N VAL A 47 4.79 -23.80 5.16
CA VAL A 47 4.12 -23.77 6.48
C VAL A 47 4.84 -24.63 7.50
N SER A 48 5.45 -25.76 7.08
CA SER A 48 6.18 -26.66 8.00
C SER A 48 7.29 -25.96 8.79
N TYR A 49 7.95 -24.96 8.24
CA TYR A 49 8.93 -24.16 8.98
C TYR A 49 8.29 -23.46 10.19
N HIS A 50 7.10 -22.93 10.03
CA HIS A 50 6.35 -22.30 11.13
C HIS A 50 5.88 -23.33 12.16
N GLU A 51 5.48 -24.53 11.74
CA GLU A 51 5.04 -25.60 12.64
C GLU A 51 6.20 -26.12 13.48
N LEU A 52 7.36 -26.34 12.87
CA LEU A 52 8.56 -26.84 13.54
C LEU A 52 9.21 -25.79 14.45
N HIS A 53 9.09 -24.52 14.11
CA HIS A 53 9.80 -23.41 14.76
C HIS A 53 8.87 -22.24 15.10
N ALA A 54 7.68 -22.52 15.62
CA ALA A 54 6.64 -21.51 15.86
C ALA A 54 7.12 -20.32 16.73
N ALA A 55 7.99 -20.58 17.71
CA ALA A 55 8.53 -19.55 18.60
C ALA A 55 9.80 -18.85 18.06
N HIS A 56 10.31 -19.24 16.87
CA HIS A 56 11.49 -18.59 16.30
C HIS A 56 11.19 -17.09 16.03
N PRO A 57 12.03 -16.14 16.50
CA PRO A 57 11.71 -14.71 16.47
C PRO A 57 11.36 -14.18 15.07
N VAL A 58 12.07 -14.63 14.02
CA VAL A 58 11.79 -14.19 12.64
C VAL A 58 10.43 -14.73 12.16
N LEU A 59 10.10 -15.98 12.44
CA LEU A 59 8.83 -16.58 11.99
C LEU A 59 7.64 -16.03 12.77
N ALA A 60 7.78 -15.86 14.08
CA ALA A 60 6.76 -15.20 14.91
C ALA A 60 6.60 -13.72 14.51
N GLY A 61 7.70 -13.01 14.28
CA GLY A 61 7.69 -11.64 13.79
C GLY A 61 7.00 -11.50 12.43
N ALA A 62 7.27 -12.42 11.48
CA ALA A 62 6.60 -12.44 10.18
C ALA A 62 5.07 -12.62 10.34
N ARG A 63 4.62 -13.59 11.13
CA ARG A 63 3.19 -13.79 11.40
C ARG A 63 2.57 -12.57 12.06
N THR A 64 3.25 -11.99 13.06
CA THR A 64 2.78 -10.75 13.71
C THR A 64 2.61 -9.61 12.71
N GLN A 65 3.61 -9.37 11.87
CA GLN A 65 3.59 -8.26 10.91
C GLN A 65 2.45 -8.41 9.90
N VAL A 66 2.34 -9.57 9.25
CA VAL A 66 1.33 -9.76 8.18
C VAL A 66 -0.09 -9.76 8.72
N THR A 67 -0.32 -10.33 9.91
CA THR A 67 -1.66 -10.40 10.51
C THR A 67 -2.12 -9.06 11.07
N CYS A 68 -1.21 -8.32 11.74
CA CYS A 68 -1.53 -7.00 12.27
C CYS A 68 -1.87 -5.99 11.17
N ARG A 69 -1.08 -5.92 10.10
CA ARG A 69 -1.35 -4.99 9.00
C ARG A 69 -2.62 -5.34 8.24
N ALA A 70 -2.86 -6.65 7.99
CA ALA A 70 -4.09 -7.10 7.34
C ALA A 70 -5.33 -6.76 8.17
N ARG A 71 -5.33 -7.08 9.47
CA ARG A 71 -6.43 -6.76 10.40
C ARG A 71 -6.73 -5.26 10.42
N TYR A 72 -5.71 -4.43 10.61
CA TYR A 72 -5.87 -2.97 10.65
C TYR A 72 -6.50 -2.42 9.37
N THR A 73 -6.02 -2.93 8.22
CA THR A 73 -6.49 -2.50 6.90
C THR A 73 -7.93 -2.90 6.66
N GLU A 74 -8.31 -4.14 6.95
CA GLU A 74 -9.70 -4.60 6.74
C GLU A 74 -10.68 -3.97 7.73
N ASP A 75 -10.28 -3.77 8.99
CA ASP A 75 -11.10 -3.00 9.93
C ASP A 75 -11.27 -1.54 9.47
N SER A 76 -10.28 -0.95 8.81
CA SER A 76 -10.38 0.39 8.24
C SER A 76 -11.24 0.42 6.99
N LEU A 77 -11.11 -0.58 6.12
CA LEU A 77 -11.96 -0.74 4.93
C LEU A 77 -13.44 -0.90 5.32
N ALA A 78 -13.73 -1.71 6.32
CA ALA A 78 -15.10 -1.86 6.83
C ALA A 78 -15.67 -0.51 7.30
N ARG A 79 -14.87 0.30 8.01
CA ARG A 79 -15.26 1.65 8.41
C ARG A 79 -15.45 2.60 7.21
N ALA A 80 -14.57 2.52 6.21
CA ALA A 80 -14.67 3.32 5.00
C ALA A 80 -15.92 2.95 4.18
N ALA A 81 -16.19 1.66 4.00
CA ALA A 81 -17.40 1.17 3.35
C ALA A 81 -18.68 1.61 4.08
N GLY A 82 -18.67 1.61 5.42
CA GLY A 82 -19.77 2.16 6.25
C GLY A 82 -20.00 3.66 6.08
N ARG A 83 -19.01 4.41 5.54
CA ARG A 83 -19.12 5.82 5.13
C ARG A 83 -19.47 6.01 3.66
N GLY A 84 -19.72 4.94 2.90
CA GLY A 84 -20.10 5.00 1.50
C GLY A 84 -18.94 4.85 0.50
N VAL A 85 -17.75 4.47 0.94
CA VAL A 85 -16.64 4.10 0.02
C VAL A 85 -17.00 2.81 -0.68
N THR A 86 -16.97 2.82 -2.02
CA THR A 86 -17.36 1.69 -2.88
C THR A 86 -16.19 1.16 -3.73
N GLN A 87 -15.01 1.73 -3.61
CA GLN A 87 -13.82 1.33 -4.35
C GLN A 87 -12.69 0.97 -3.39
N TYR A 88 -12.09 -0.17 -3.62
CA TYR A 88 -10.91 -0.64 -2.90
C TYR A 88 -9.78 -0.99 -3.88
N VAL A 89 -8.63 -0.36 -3.71
CA VAL A 89 -7.43 -0.59 -4.52
C VAL A 89 -6.40 -1.31 -3.65
N ILE A 90 -5.83 -2.40 -4.17
CA ILE A 90 -4.76 -3.16 -3.52
C ILE A 90 -3.51 -3.04 -4.38
N LEU A 91 -2.55 -2.21 -3.97
CA LEU A 91 -1.27 -2.03 -4.66
C LEU A 91 -0.28 -3.11 -4.20
N GLY A 92 0.27 -3.86 -5.16
CA GLY A 92 1.07 -5.03 -4.89
C GLY A 92 0.23 -6.15 -4.27
N ALA A 93 -0.86 -6.51 -4.95
CA ALA A 93 -1.88 -7.42 -4.42
C ALA A 93 -1.38 -8.83 -4.09
N GLY A 94 -0.30 -9.29 -4.74
CA GLY A 94 0.30 -10.60 -4.46
C GLY A 94 -0.74 -11.69 -4.34
N LEU A 95 -0.73 -12.35 -3.18
CA LEU A 95 -1.74 -13.34 -2.78
C LEU A 95 -2.70 -12.79 -1.72
N ASP A 96 -3.03 -11.51 -1.78
CA ASP A 96 -4.13 -10.99 -0.97
C ASP A 96 -5.42 -11.76 -1.28
N SER A 97 -6.17 -12.12 -0.25
CA SER A 97 -7.36 -12.97 -0.37
C SER A 97 -8.66 -12.26 -0.01
N PHE A 98 -8.60 -10.96 0.32
CA PHE A 98 -9.77 -10.20 0.79
C PHE A 98 -11.00 -10.40 -0.09
N ALA A 99 -10.85 -10.14 -1.39
CA ALA A 99 -11.97 -10.16 -2.34
C ALA A 99 -12.62 -11.55 -2.52
N TYR A 100 -11.93 -12.61 -2.14
CA TYR A 100 -12.35 -13.99 -2.37
C TYR A 100 -12.93 -14.68 -1.11
N ARG A 101 -12.65 -14.14 0.08
CA ARG A 101 -13.08 -14.71 1.37
C ARG A 101 -14.10 -13.87 2.13
N THR A 102 -14.32 -12.64 1.68
CA THR A 102 -15.18 -11.70 2.40
C THR A 102 -16.53 -11.59 1.69
N PRO A 103 -17.63 -12.06 2.31
CA PRO A 103 -18.98 -11.98 1.72
C PRO A 103 -19.43 -10.54 1.44
N HIS A 104 -18.87 -9.57 2.14
CA HIS A 104 -19.21 -8.14 2.03
C HIS A 104 -18.50 -7.43 0.89
N ALA A 105 -17.63 -8.11 0.13
CA ALA A 105 -17.08 -7.56 -1.10
C ALA A 105 -18.15 -7.28 -2.17
N GLY A 106 -19.36 -7.85 -2.03
CA GLY A 106 -20.46 -7.68 -2.99
C GLY A 106 -20.96 -6.26 -3.23
N GLY A 107 -20.49 -5.26 -2.48
CA GLY A 107 -20.74 -3.82 -2.73
C GLY A 107 -19.50 -3.03 -3.08
N LEU A 108 -18.32 -3.65 -3.06
CA LEU A 108 -17.04 -3.01 -3.37
C LEU A 108 -16.55 -3.42 -4.76
N ARG A 109 -16.09 -2.44 -5.53
CA ARG A 109 -15.25 -2.69 -6.70
C ARG A 109 -13.82 -2.79 -6.21
N VAL A 110 -13.19 -3.96 -6.39
CA VAL A 110 -11.82 -4.22 -5.95
C VAL A 110 -10.88 -4.21 -7.15
N PHE A 111 -9.85 -3.39 -7.08
CA PHE A 111 -8.81 -3.28 -8.10
C PHE A 111 -7.52 -3.87 -7.53
N GLU A 112 -7.12 -5.02 -8.04
CA GLU A 112 -5.86 -5.67 -7.66
C GLU A 112 -4.75 -5.25 -8.63
N VAL A 113 -3.87 -4.37 -8.18
CA VAL A 113 -2.74 -3.87 -8.97
C VAL A 113 -1.50 -4.69 -8.62
N ASP A 114 -0.91 -5.34 -9.61
CA ASP A 114 0.34 -6.09 -9.45
C ASP A 114 1.02 -6.34 -10.80
N HIS A 115 2.26 -6.80 -10.72
CA HIS A 115 2.99 -7.25 -11.90
C HIS A 115 2.24 -8.39 -12.62
N PRO A 116 2.19 -8.39 -13.96
CA PRO A 116 1.43 -9.38 -14.74
C PRO A 116 1.74 -10.84 -14.36
N ALA A 117 3.02 -11.17 -14.15
CA ALA A 117 3.43 -12.52 -13.78
C ALA A 117 2.85 -12.98 -12.43
N THR A 118 2.78 -12.07 -11.44
CA THR A 118 2.18 -12.33 -10.13
C THR A 118 0.67 -12.55 -10.25
N GLN A 119 0.00 -11.73 -11.07
CA GLN A 119 -1.43 -11.87 -11.33
C GLN A 119 -1.78 -13.20 -12.01
N ASP A 120 -1.00 -13.59 -13.02
CA ASP A 120 -1.19 -14.87 -13.71
C ASP A 120 -1.01 -16.04 -12.76
N TRP A 121 -0.02 -15.96 -11.87
CA TRP A 121 0.18 -16.98 -10.85
C TRP A 121 -0.99 -17.01 -9.85
N LYS A 122 -1.46 -15.88 -9.34
CA LYS A 122 -2.62 -15.78 -8.47
C LYS A 122 -3.88 -16.39 -9.11
N ARG A 123 -4.14 -16.07 -10.38
CA ARG A 123 -5.28 -16.63 -11.12
C ARG A 123 -5.21 -18.16 -11.19
N ARG A 124 -4.02 -18.71 -11.45
CA ARG A 124 -3.81 -20.18 -11.44
C ARG A 124 -4.03 -20.79 -10.05
N ALA A 125 -3.52 -20.13 -8.99
CA ALA A 125 -3.71 -20.59 -7.62
C ALA A 125 -5.19 -20.58 -7.21
N LEU A 126 -5.94 -19.54 -7.54
CA LEU A 126 -7.40 -19.46 -7.32
C LEU A 126 -8.14 -20.59 -8.06
N ALA A 127 -7.80 -20.80 -9.32
CA ALA A 127 -8.44 -21.88 -10.12
C ALA A 127 -8.12 -23.26 -9.56
N ALA A 128 -6.88 -23.54 -9.16
CA ALA A 128 -6.47 -24.80 -8.54
C ALA A 128 -7.19 -25.03 -7.19
N ALA A 129 -7.38 -23.96 -6.41
CA ALA A 129 -8.12 -23.98 -5.16
C ALA A 129 -9.66 -24.01 -5.36
N LYS A 130 -10.16 -23.98 -6.60
CA LYS A 130 -11.59 -23.90 -6.97
C LYS A 130 -12.29 -22.68 -6.34
N VAL A 131 -11.56 -21.57 -6.20
CA VAL A 131 -12.07 -20.30 -5.70
C VAL A 131 -12.48 -19.44 -6.90
N ALA A 132 -13.75 -19.08 -6.96
CA ALA A 132 -14.26 -18.20 -8.01
C ALA A 132 -13.76 -16.75 -7.83
N VAL A 133 -13.46 -16.08 -8.94
CA VAL A 133 -13.19 -14.65 -8.93
C VAL A 133 -14.52 -13.91 -8.98
N PRO A 134 -14.85 -13.06 -7.98
CA PRO A 134 -16.09 -12.31 -7.99
C PRO A 134 -16.12 -11.26 -9.12
N ASP A 135 -17.32 -10.97 -9.66
CA ASP A 135 -17.49 -9.97 -10.74
C ASP A 135 -16.99 -8.56 -10.39
N GLY A 136 -16.97 -8.22 -9.10
CA GLY A 136 -16.47 -6.93 -8.60
C GLY A 136 -14.95 -6.80 -8.57
N VAL A 137 -14.18 -7.84 -8.93
CA VAL A 137 -12.71 -7.85 -8.91
C VAL A 137 -12.15 -7.56 -10.30
N THR A 138 -11.29 -6.58 -10.37
CA THR A 138 -10.55 -6.21 -11.59
C THR A 138 -9.05 -6.38 -11.35
N PHE A 139 -8.39 -7.19 -12.15
CA PHE A 139 -6.93 -7.30 -12.16
C PHE A 139 -6.35 -6.18 -13.02
N VAL A 140 -5.47 -5.38 -12.44
CA VAL A 140 -4.83 -4.22 -13.08
C VAL A 140 -3.34 -4.50 -13.20
N PRO A 141 -2.84 -4.88 -14.38
CA PRO A 141 -1.42 -5.15 -14.55
C PRO A 141 -0.61 -3.85 -14.52
N ALA A 142 0.38 -3.75 -13.63
CA ALA A 142 1.32 -2.64 -13.53
C ALA A 142 2.60 -3.06 -12.80
N ASP A 143 3.73 -2.48 -13.19
CA ASP A 143 4.98 -2.56 -12.44
C ASP A 143 5.13 -1.32 -11.55
N LEU A 144 4.85 -1.43 -10.27
CA LEU A 144 4.90 -0.31 -9.33
C LEU A 144 6.31 0.27 -9.12
N ALA A 145 7.36 -0.40 -9.62
CA ALA A 145 8.71 0.14 -9.61
C ALA A 145 8.96 1.11 -10.78
N ALA A 146 8.18 1.01 -11.86
CA ALA A 146 8.33 1.78 -13.10
C ALA A 146 7.11 2.64 -13.43
N ASP A 147 5.91 2.20 -13.02
CA ASP A 147 4.65 2.77 -13.45
C ASP A 147 3.91 3.50 -12.32
N SER A 148 3.35 4.67 -12.65
CA SER A 148 2.32 5.27 -11.79
C SER A 148 1.03 4.46 -11.85
N PRO A 149 0.40 4.12 -10.73
CA PRO A 149 -0.83 3.33 -10.73
C PRO A 149 -2.05 4.05 -11.31
N ALA A 150 -2.02 5.37 -11.47
CA ALA A 150 -3.18 6.15 -11.87
C ALA A 150 -3.67 5.82 -13.29
N GLY A 151 -2.76 5.69 -14.26
CA GLY A 151 -3.10 5.36 -15.65
C GLY A 151 -3.73 3.98 -15.79
N PRO A 152 -3.07 2.91 -15.35
CA PRO A 152 -3.64 1.56 -15.35
C PRO A 152 -4.98 1.45 -14.60
N LEU A 153 -5.13 2.10 -13.45
CA LEU A 153 -6.39 2.14 -12.71
C LEU A 153 -7.51 2.81 -13.50
N ALA A 154 -7.24 3.96 -14.12
CA ALA A 154 -8.23 4.66 -14.95
C ALA A 154 -8.66 3.80 -16.15
N ALA A 155 -7.72 3.13 -16.83
CA ALA A 155 -8.00 2.21 -17.93
C ALA A 155 -8.86 1.02 -17.49
N ALA A 156 -8.71 0.59 -16.23
CA ALA A 156 -9.51 -0.48 -15.61
C ALA A 156 -10.88 -0.01 -15.09
N GLY A 157 -11.23 1.25 -15.27
CA GLY A 157 -12.51 1.81 -14.87
C GLY A 157 -12.58 2.27 -13.40
N PHE A 158 -11.45 2.51 -12.76
CA PHE A 158 -11.40 3.18 -11.45
C PHE A 158 -11.90 4.62 -11.60
N ASP A 159 -12.78 5.04 -10.70
CA ASP A 159 -13.29 6.42 -10.67
C ASP A 159 -12.47 7.26 -9.69
N ALA A 160 -11.53 8.02 -10.22
CA ALA A 160 -10.69 8.91 -9.42
C ALA A 160 -11.46 10.11 -8.81
N ALA A 161 -12.70 10.38 -9.25
CA ALA A 161 -13.55 11.42 -8.71
C ALA A 161 -14.42 10.96 -7.52
N ALA A 162 -14.43 9.66 -7.23
CA ALA A 162 -15.09 9.07 -6.06
C ALA A 162 -14.04 8.63 -5.02
N PRO A 163 -14.33 8.77 -3.71
CA PRO A 163 -13.40 8.36 -2.67
C PRO A 163 -13.18 6.83 -2.69
N ALA A 164 -11.95 6.42 -2.38
CA ALA A 164 -11.53 5.04 -2.33
C ALA A 164 -10.74 4.74 -1.05
N LEU A 165 -10.58 3.47 -0.70
CA LEU A 165 -9.50 3.04 0.16
C LEU A 165 -8.42 2.37 -0.69
N VAL A 166 -7.17 2.75 -0.47
CA VAL A 166 -6.00 2.16 -1.12
C VAL A 166 -5.17 1.45 -0.05
N SER A 167 -4.93 0.15 -0.20
CA SER A 167 -3.95 -0.57 0.60
C SER A 167 -2.67 -0.80 -0.18
N TRP A 168 -1.54 -0.67 0.50
CA TRP A 168 -0.21 -0.81 -0.10
C TRP A 168 0.73 -1.48 0.90
N LEU A 169 0.54 -2.78 1.08
CA LEU A 169 1.11 -3.55 2.18
C LEU A 169 2.24 -4.48 1.72
N GLY A 170 3.41 -4.34 2.35
CA GLY A 170 4.57 -5.19 2.11
C GLY A 170 5.26 -4.92 0.77
N VAL A 171 5.20 -3.68 0.28
CA VAL A 171 5.71 -3.30 -1.04
C VAL A 171 6.70 -2.14 -0.97
N THR A 172 6.43 -1.11 -0.18
CA THR A 172 7.17 0.16 -0.21
C THR A 172 8.68 -0.02 -0.02
N MET A 173 9.10 -0.97 0.82
CA MET A 173 10.51 -1.25 1.09
C MET A 173 11.28 -1.74 -0.13
N TYR A 174 10.61 -2.30 -1.13
CA TYR A 174 11.24 -2.76 -2.38
C TYR A 174 11.31 -1.68 -3.46
N LEU A 175 10.76 -0.51 -3.20
CA LEU A 175 10.74 0.64 -4.10
C LEU A 175 11.74 1.69 -3.65
N THR A 176 12.24 2.49 -4.59
CA THR A 176 13.03 3.67 -4.25
C THR A 176 12.15 4.72 -3.54
N GLN A 177 12.74 5.59 -2.74
CA GLN A 177 12.00 6.70 -2.11
C GLN A 177 11.30 7.59 -3.15
N GLY A 178 11.89 7.74 -4.34
CA GLY A 178 11.27 8.46 -5.45
C GLY A 178 9.99 7.79 -5.94
N ALA A 179 10.02 6.48 -6.21
CA ALA A 179 8.86 5.71 -6.64
C ALA A 179 7.74 5.69 -5.57
N VAL A 180 8.12 5.64 -4.28
CA VAL A 180 7.15 5.79 -3.18
C VAL A 180 6.49 7.17 -3.24
N GLY A 181 7.27 8.24 -3.46
CA GLY A 181 6.76 9.60 -3.58
C GLY A 181 5.82 9.78 -4.78
N GLU A 182 6.18 9.24 -5.93
CA GLU A 182 5.35 9.29 -7.16
C GLU A 182 4.02 8.56 -6.97
N THR A 183 4.04 7.38 -6.36
CA THR A 183 2.82 6.63 -6.04
C THR A 183 1.93 7.39 -5.06
N LEU A 184 2.50 7.96 -3.99
CA LEU A 184 1.74 8.79 -3.05
C LEU A 184 1.16 10.03 -3.73
N ALA A 185 1.90 10.69 -4.62
CA ALA A 185 1.40 11.84 -5.38
C ALA A 185 0.24 11.46 -6.31
N ALA A 186 0.31 10.28 -6.95
CA ALA A 186 -0.79 9.76 -7.77
C ALA A 186 -2.05 9.52 -6.93
N ILE A 187 -1.94 8.89 -5.75
CA ILE A 187 -3.07 8.65 -4.85
C ILE A 187 -3.61 9.98 -4.28
N GLY A 188 -2.71 10.91 -3.95
CA GLY A 188 -3.07 12.25 -3.45
C GLY A 188 -3.86 13.10 -4.46
N GLY A 189 -3.81 12.76 -5.75
CA GLY A 189 -4.62 13.32 -6.81
C GLY A 189 -6.03 12.74 -6.92
N PHE A 190 -6.38 11.71 -6.16
CA PHE A 190 -7.74 11.14 -6.14
C PHE A 190 -8.70 12.00 -5.32
N ALA A 191 -9.98 11.65 -5.35
CA ALA A 191 -11.03 12.41 -4.67
C ALA A 191 -10.74 12.63 -3.18
N PRO A 192 -11.08 13.82 -2.63
CA PRO A 192 -11.06 14.04 -1.21
C PRO A 192 -11.86 12.98 -0.45
N GLY A 193 -11.32 12.51 0.68
CA GLY A 193 -11.87 11.38 1.43
C GLY A 193 -11.27 10.03 1.03
N THR A 194 -10.46 9.97 -0.04
CA THR A 194 -9.65 8.78 -0.33
C THR A 194 -8.65 8.55 0.80
N GLU A 195 -8.58 7.31 1.28
CA GLU A 195 -7.66 6.89 2.32
C GLU A 195 -6.58 5.99 1.73
N VAL A 196 -5.33 6.13 2.20
CA VAL A 196 -4.24 5.19 1.91
C VAL A 196 -3.74 4.56 3.20
N ILE A 197 -3.54 3.25 3.19
CA ILE A 197 -2.89 2.49 4.25
C ILE A 197 -1.70 1.75 3.62
N ALA A 198 -0.50 2.14 4.01
CA ALA A 198 0.74 1.50 3.58
C ALA A 198 1.61 1.15 4.79
N ASP A 199 2.49 0.18 4.65
CA ASP A 199 3.56 -0.01 5.63
C ASP A 199 4.90 0.41 5.03
N TYR A 200 5.76 0.95 5.88
CA TYR A 200 7.14 1.29 5.55
C TYR A 200 8.08 0.85 6.65
N MET A 201 9.35 0.63 6.29
CA MET A 201 10.38 0.20 7.24
C MET A 201 11.06 1.38 7.89
N LEU A 202 11.29 1.27 9.21
CA LEU A 202 12.07 2.25 9.96
C LEU A 202 13.56 2.15 9.63
N PRO A 203 14.30 3.28 9.69
CA PRO A 203 15.75 3.27 9.78
C PRO A 203 16.24 2.41 10.95
N GLU A 204 17.46 1.92 10.87
CA GLU A 204 18.00 0.97 11.86
C GLU A 204 18.03 1.52 13.28
N ASP A 205 18.42 2.77 13.43
CA ASP A 205 18.50 3.50 14.71
C ASP A 205 17.15 3.77 15.40
N MET A 206 16.04 3.55 14.67
CA MET A 206 14.68 3.71 15.18
C MET A 206 13.97 2.39 15.51
N ARG A 207 14.66 1.26 15.35
CA ARG A 207 14.13 -0.09 15.64
C ARG A 207 14.36 -0.45 17.08
N ASP A 208 13.45 -1.23 17.66
CA ASP A 208 13.73 -1.95 18.89
C ASP A 208 14.60 -3.20 18.60
N GLU A 209 15.09 -3.87 19.64
CA GLU A 209 15.95 -5.05 19.50
C GLU A 209 15.30 -6.14 18.63
N ALA A 210 14.01 -6.42 18.83
CA ALA A 210 13.27 -7.42 18.04
C ALA A 210 13.16 -7.01 16.58
N GLY A 211 12.89 -5.73 16.31
CA GLY A 211 12.82 -5.16 14.98
C GLY A 211 14.18 -5.14 14.29
N ALA A 212 15.26 -4.88 15.01
CA ALA A 212 16.62 -4.91 14.46
C ALA A 212 17.04 -6.33 14.05
N VAL A 213 16.82 -7.33 14.91
CA VAL A 213 17.12 -8.74 14.61
C VAL A 213 16.32 -9.22 13.39
N TYR A 214 15.01 -8.99 13.39
CA TYR A 214 14.15 -9.37 12.25
C TYR A 214 14.57 -8.65 10.98
N GLY A 215 14.77 -7.32 11.05
CA GLY A 215 15.11 -6.49 9.92
C GLY A 215 16.41 -6.93 9.24
N THR A 216 17.46 -7.21 10.01
CA THR A 216 18.74 -7.67 9.46
C THR A 216 18.61 -9.00 8.73
N LEU A 217 17.99 -10.00 9.38
CA LEU A 217 17.89 -11.36 8.80
C LEU A 217 16.98 -11.40 7.57
N VAL A 218 15.85 -10.68 7.62
CA VAL A 218 14.90 -10.69 6.51
C VAL A 218 15.36 -9.82 5.34
N ALA A 219 16.00 -8.67 5.60
CA ALA A 219 16.57 -7.84 4.53
C ALA A 219 17.67 -8.58 3.78
N GLN A 220 18.55 -9.29 4.50
CA GLN A 220 19.58 -10.13 3.87
C GLN A 220 18.95 -11.23 3.00
N ALA A 221 18.01 -12.00 3.58
CA ALA A 221 17.34 -13.09 2.85
C ALA A 221 16.55 -12.59 1.63
N SER A 222 15.97 -11.40 1.69
CA SER A 222 15.31 -10.74 0.55
C SER A 222 16.30 -10.34 -0.54
N ALA A 223 17.44 -9.75 -0.16
CA ALA A 223 18.47 -9.33 -1.09
C ALA A 223 19.08 -10.53 -1.84
N GLU A 224 19.35 -11.65 -1.15
CA GLU A 224 19.83 -12.90 -1.75
C GLU A 224 18.85 -13.48 -2.78
N ARG A 225 17.58 -13.10 -2.71
CA ARG A 225 16.50 -13.52 -3.64
C ARG A 225 16.19 -12.49 -4.72
N GLY A 226 17.00 -11.42 -4.84
CA GLY A 226 16.81 -10.37 -5.84
C GLY A 226 15.74 -9.33 -5.47
N GLU A 227 15.26 -9.31 -4.22
CA GLU A 227 14.27 -8.34 -3.71
C GLU A 227 14.87 -7.53 -2.55
N PRO A 228 15.94 -6.73 -2.74
CA PRO A 228 16.56 -5.96 -1.66
C PRO A 228 15.63 -4.85 -1.16
N TRP A 229 15.73 -4.53 0.13
CA TRP A 229 15.05 -3.36 0.68
C TRP A 229 15.77 -2.09 0.27
N LEU A 230 15.07 -1.19 -0.42
CA LEU A 230 15.62 0.03 -1.04
C LEU A 230 15.23 1.30 -0.29
N SER A 231 14.13 1.29 0.48
CA SER A 231 13.68 2.49 1.17
C SER A 231 13.35 2.25 2.64
N PHE A 232 13.73 3.26 3.42
CA PHE A 232 13.45 3.37 4.84
C PHE A 232 13.02 4.80 5.10
N PHE A 233 12.09 5.01 6.04
CA PHE A 233 11.60 6.35 6.37
C PHE A 233 11.48 6.51 7.88
N ALA A 234 11.92 7.66 8.38
CA ALA A 234 11.47 8.12 9.68
C ALA A 234 10.00 8.55 9.61
N PRO A 235 9.21 8.43 10.70
CA PRO A 235 7.79 8.84 10.69
C PRO A 235 7.56 10.30 10.28
N GLY A 236 8.49 11.21 10.61
CA GLY A 236 8.45 12.60 10.17
C GLY A 236 8.60 12.75 8.66
N GLU A 237 9.58 12.04 8.06
CA GLU A 237 9.84 12.07 6.62
C GLU A 237 8.63 11.55 5.82
N MET A 238 8.03 10.42 6.27
CA MET A 238 6.82 9.89 5.65
C MET A 238 5.65 10.86 5.77
N THR A 239 5.50 11.51 6.92
CA THR A 239 4.45 12.52 7.13
C THR A 239 4.62 13.71 6.20
N ASP A 240 5.84 14.21 6.05
CA ASP A 240 6.13 15.35 5.17
C ASP A 240 5.97 14.98 3.69
N LEU A 241 6.40 13.77 3.31
CA LEU A 241 6.18 13.24 1.96
C LEU A 241 4.69 13.19 1.63
N ALA A 242 3.87 12.63 2.53
CA ALA A 242 2.44 12.55 2.36
C ALA A 242 1.77 13.92 2.24
N ARG A 243 2.15 14.88 3.11
CA ARG A 243 1.60 16.24 3.04
C ARG A 243 1.89 16.91 1.70
N ARG A 244 3.11 16.76 1.19
CA ARG A 244 3.48 17.26 -0.14
C ARG A 244 2.71 16.56 -1.27
N SER A 245 2.25 15.34 -1.04
CA SER A 245 1.46 14.54 -1.98
C SER A 245 -0.05 14.79 -1.89
N GLY A 246 -0.54 15.75 -1.09
CA GLY A 246 -1.97 16.12 -1.04
C GLY A 246 -2.77 15.49 0.11
N PHE A 247 -2.11 14.80 1.05
CA PHE A 247 -2.78 14.25 2.23
C PHE A 247 -2.81 15.25 3.38
N GLY A 248 -3.99 15.56 3.89
CA GLY A 248 -4.15 16.51 4.99
C GLY A 248 -4.17 15.85 6.37
N SER A 249 -4.65 14.61 6.48
CA SER A 249 -4.60 13.82 7.70
C SER A 249 -3.58 12.70 7.54
N VAL A 250 -2.62 12.61 8.45
CA VAL A 250 -1.55 11.60 8.41
C VAL A 250 -1.36 11.01 9.80
N ARG A 251 -1.35 9.69 9.90
CA ARG A 251 -1.05 8.95 11.12
C ARG A 251 0.01 7.89 10.85
N ASN A 252 1.01 7.81 11.69
CA ASN A 252 1.99 6.73 11.74
C ASN A 252 1.61 5.81 12.91
N VAL A 253 1.21 4.58 12.60
CA VAL A 253 0.66 3.62 13.56
C VAL A 253 1.69 2.53 13.80
N ARG A 254 2.28 2.51 15.00
CA ARG A 254 3.21 1.46 15.39
C ARG A 254 2.51 0.12 15.50
N GLN A 255 3.23 -0.99 15.28
CA GLN A 255 2.63 -2.32 15.25
C GLN A 255 1.80 -2.62 16.51
N ARG A 256 2.24 -2.21 17.70
CA ARG A 256 1.49 -2.36 18.96
C ARG A 256 0.13 -1.65 19.00
N GLN A 257 -0.08 -0.69 18.11
CA GLN A 257 -1.30 0.12 18.03
C GLN A 257 -2.27 -0.36 16.91
N THR A 258 -1.85 -1.34 16.10
CA THR A 258 -2.64 -1.82 14.96
C THR A 258 -3.82 -2.68 15.35
N ILE A 259 -3.76 -3.29 16.53
CA ILE A 259 -4.80 -4.16 17.07
C ILE A 259 -5.15 -3.76 18.50
N PRO A 260 -6.34 -4.15 19.01
CA PRO A 260 -6.72 -3.91 20.40
C PRO A 260 -5.68 -4.46 21.39
N ALA A 261 -5.37 -3.67 22.43
CA ALA A 261 -4.35 -4.03 23.44
C ALA A 261 -4.63 -5.40 24.10
N ALA A 262 -5.90 -5.83 24.16
CA ALA A 262 -6.26 -7.13 24.70
C ALA A 262 -5.66 -8.30 23.90
N LEU A 263 -5.49 -8.15 22.60
CA LEU A 263 -4.92 -9.19 21.73
C LEU A 263 -3.40 -9.37 21.92
N TRP A 264 -2.73 -8.44 22.63
CA TRP A 264 -1.32 -8.58 23.01
C TRP A 264 -1.11 -9.37 24.32
N ARG A 265 -2.18 -9.70 25.05
CA ARG A 265 -2.10 -10.60 26.22
C ARG A 265 -2.17 -12.04 25.77
N ARG A 266 -1.06 -12.53 25.18
CA ARG A 266 -0.94 -13.82 24.50
C ARG A 266 0.04 -14.75 25.18
N ALA A 267 -0.25 -16.06 25.10
CA ALA A 267 0.65 -17.13 25.57
C ALA A 267 1.59 -17.64 24.46
N ASP A 268 1.29 -17.37 23.19
CA ASP A 268 2.17 -17.71 22.06
C ASP A 268 3.32 -16.72 21.88
N ALA A 269 4.11 -16.90 20.80
CA ALA A 269 5.32 -16.11 20.54
C ALA A 269 5.07 -14.75 19.88
N LEU A 270 3.82 -14.41 19.52
CA LEU A 270 3.54 -13.16 18.83
C LEU A 270 3.75 -11.95 19.74
N ARG A 271 4.63 -11.06 19.35
CA ARG A 271 4.96 -9.82 20.08
C ARG A 271 5.08 -8.66 19.09
N PRO A 272 4.67 -7.44 19.47
CA PRO A 272 4.88 -6.27 18.62
C PRO A 272 6.37 -5.92 18.58
N ALA A 273 6.83 -5.48 17.42
CA ALA A 273 8.19 -4.98 17.20
C ALA A 273 8.14 -3.63 16.48
N ASP A 274 9.11 -2.77 16.77
CA ASP A 274 9.31 -1.52 16.04
C ASP A 274 10.26 -1.76 14.87
N LEU A 275 9.72 -2.20 13.74
CA LEU A 275 10.39 -2.37 12.45
C LEU A 275 9.60 -1.71 11.34
N ALA A 276 8.35 -2.14 11.17
CA ALA A 276 7.42 -1.57 10.21
C ALA A 276 6.40 -0.68 10.92
N VAL A 277 6.06 0.42 10.29
CA VAL A 277 5.03 1.36 10.73
C VAL A 277 3.95 1.40 9.68
N LEU A 278 2.68 1.32 10.09
CA LEU A 278 1.59 1.62 9.18
C LEU A 278 1.43 3.13 9.04
N PHE A 279 1.44 3.57 7.80
CA PHE A 279 1.07 4.90 7.40
C PHE A 279 -0.40 4.89 6.99
N HIS A 280 -1.20 5.73 7.63
CA HIS A 280 -2.62 5.88 7.29
C HIS A 280 -2.92 7.35 7.07
N ALA A 281 -3.26 7.72 5.84
CA ALA A 281 -3.49 9.10 5.47
C ALA A 281 -4.77 9.26 4.63
N THR A 282 -5.32 10.47 4.64
CA THR A 282 -6.55 10.82 3.93
C THR A 282 -6.29 12.02 3.03
N VAL A 283 -6.71 11.92 1.78
CA VAL A 283 -6.70 13.03 0.81
C VAL A 283 -7.72 14.08 1.28
N THR A 284 -7.29 15.34 1.31
CA THR A 284 -8.17 16.46 1.68
C THR A 284 -8.42 17.38 0.50
N ALA A 285 -9.56 18.05 0.48
CA ALA A 285 -9.79 19.11 -0.49
C ALA A 285 -8.68 20.18 -0.36
N PRO A 286 -8.21 20.74 -1.48
CA PRO A 286 -7.26 21.86 -1.42
C PRO A 286 -7.85 22.97 -0.56
N SER A 287 -7.04 23.54 0.35
CA SER A 287 -7.51 24.62 1.22
C SER A 287 -7.83 25.84 0.36
N ARG A 288 -9.00 26.43 0.52
CA ARG A 288 -9.44 27.67 -0.18
C ARG A 288 -8.53 28.88 0.04
N ALA A 289 -7.53 28.77 0.92
CA ALA A 289 -6.58 29.84 1.19
C ALA A 289 -5.66 30.17 -0.01
N GLY A 290 -5.44 29.23 -0.92
CA GLY A 290 -4.63 29.45 -2.14
C GLY A 290 -5.35 30.19 -3.27
N GLU A 291 -6.69 30.11 -3.34
CA GLU A 291 -7.46 30.76 -4.41
C GLU A 291 -7.55 32.28 -4.24
N ASN A 292 -7.44 32.78 -3.01
CA ASN A 292 -7.50 34.24 -2.76
C ASN A 292 -6.20 34.96 -3.07
N LEU A 293 -5.03 34.27 -3.07
CA LEU A 293 -3.77 34.88 -3.48
C LEU A 293 -3.62 35.01 -5.00
N ALA A 294 -4.20 34.10 -5.77
CA ALA A 294 -4.17 34.17 -7.23
C ALA A 294 -5.11 35.26 -7.80
N LYS A 295 -6.17 35.63 -7.06
CA LYS A 295 -7.12 36.69 -7.44
C LYS A 295 -6.69 38.09 -6.98
N ALA A 296 -5.66 38.21 -6.14
CA ALA A 296 -5.22 39.49 -5.57
C ALA A 296 -4.15 40.22 -6.38
N HIS A 297 -3.66 39.67 -7.51
CA HIS A 297 -2.74 40.36 -8.41
C HIS A 297 -3.34 40.40 -9.83
N PRO A 298 -4.07 41.48 -10.19
CA PRO A 298 -4.35 41.74 -11.60
C PRO A 298 -3.02 42.06 -12.29
N PRO A 299 -2.80 41.67 -13.55
CA PRO A 299 -1.59 42.03 -14.29
C PRO A 299 -1.51 43.56 -14.40
N ALA A 300 -0.38 44.11 -14.03
CA ALA A 300 -0.08 45.56 -14.14
C ALA A 300 -0.33 46.00 -15.57
N GLY A 301 -1.20 46.98 -15.73
CA GLY A 301 -1.65 47.51 -17.00
C GLY A 301 -0.53 47.93 -17.92
N ALA A 302 -0.64 47.57 -19.16
CA ALA A 302 0.05 48.22 -20.28
C ALA A 302 -0.40 49.66 -20.32
N LYS A 303 0.51 50.59 -20.15
CA LYS A 303 0.30 52.03 -20.41
C LYS A 303 0.36 52.25 -21.90
N ASP A 304 -0.79 52.55 -22.49
CA ASP A 304 -0.90 53.22 -23.78
C ASP A 304 -0.15 54.59 -23.73
N GLY A 305 0.80 54.76 -24.60
CA GLY A 305 1.50 56.03 -24.87
C GLY A 305 1.18 56.47 -26.27
N GLU A 306 0.03 57.19 -26.42
CA GLU A 306 -0.18 58.10 -27.55
C GLU A 306 0.71 59.32 -27.37
N THR A 307 1.31 59.72 -28.46
CA THR A 307 1.61 61.08 -28.99
C THR A 307 2.66 60.88 -30.06
N GLY A 308 2.59 61.46 -31.24
CA GLY A 308 1.99 62.62 -31.79
C GLY A 308 2.56 62.81 -33.20
N VAL A 309 1.76 63.30 -34.02
CA VAL A 309 1.90 63.82 -35.39
C VAL A 309 3.24 64.53 -35.66
N SER A 310 3.88 64.30 -36.82
CA SER A 310 4.30 65.39 -37.70
C SER A 310 4.81 64.91 -39.08
N THR A 311 4.19 65.44 -40.08
CA THR A 311 4.47 65.63 -41.49
C THR A 311 5.91 65.96 -41.87
N ALA A 312 6.42 65.47 -42.99
CA ALA A 312 6.96 66.17 -44.14
C ALA A 312 7.80 65.27 -45.05
N ARG A 313 7.32 64.98 -46.22
CA ARG A 313 7.70 65.50 -47.59
C ARG A 313 9.11 65.23 -48.09
N ARG A 314 9.06 64.60 -49.29
CA ARG A 314 10.02 64.76 -50.45
C ARG A 314 11.33 63.97 -50.34
N ALA A 315 11.85 63.38 -51.34
CA ALA A 315 11.70 63.25 -52.78
C ALA A 315 12.99 62.60 -53.31
N ARG A 316 12.84 61.76 -54.35
CA ARG A 316 13.80 61.54 -55.46
C ARG A 316 15.19 60.96 -55.10
N CYS A 317 15.56 59.89 -55.50
CA CYS A 317 16.10 59.39 -56.75
C CYS A 317 16.04 57.87 -56.75
#